data_23a0ed9b24fcba445619669d73439a92
#
_entry.id   23a0ed9b24fcba445619669d73439a92
#
_cell.length_a   1.000
_cell.length_b   1.000
_cell.length_c   1.000
_cell.angle_alpha   90.00
_cell.angle_beta   90.00
_cell.angle_gamma   90.00
#
_symmetry.space_group_name_H-M   'P 1'
#
loop_
_entity.id
_entity.type
_entity.pdbx_description
1 polymer ?
#
loop_
_entity_poly.entity_id
_entity_poly.type
_entity_poly.pdbx_seq_one_letter_code
_entity_poly.pdbx_strand_id
1 'polypeptide(L)'
;MSANGVAALEVLTPDWRVAGGVRAAFTLRGGGVSAAPFDSLNLGAHVGDKAAAVAENRRRVRERLELPAEPEWLEQVHGTRVADLDGPGEEARGPADAVLTRTRGRVCVVQVADCLPVLFAARDASAVAVAHAGWRGLAAGVLEATVAKLGVAAGSLIAWLGPAISARHFEVGEEVHEAFLARDPGADAAFTRNPQARWQCDLALLARRRLFALGITEIAGGGWCTYADAARFFSFRRDGRCGRMAALIWLA
;
A
#
# COMPACT_ATOMS: atom_id res chain seq x y z
N MET A 1 -0.57 27.98 -14.42
CA MET A 1 -0.72 27.15 -15.63
C MET A 1 0.68 26.81 -16.12
N SER A 2 1.13 25.58 -15.97
CA SER A 2 2.45 25.15 -16.44
C SER A 2 2.39 24.95 -17.95
N ALA A 3 3.40 25.42 -18.66
CA ALA A 3 3.44 25.62 -20.12
C ALA A 3 3.40 24.34 -20.99
N ASN A 4 3.11 23.17 -20.46
CA ASN A 4 3.13 21.88 -21.20
C ASN A 4 1.96 20.96 -20.89
N GLY A 5 0.76 21.42 -20.66
CA GLY A 5 -0.46 20.55 -20.71
C GLY A 5 -0.47 19.26 -19.86
N VAL A 6 0.57 18.95 -19.08
CA VAL A 6 0.65 17.80 -18.19
C VAL A 6 -0.03 18.15 -16.88
N ALA A 7 -1.06 17.39 -16.51
CA ALA A 7 -1.72 17.54 -15.22
C ALA A 7 -0.68 17.52 -14.09
N ALA A 8 -0.87 18.39 -13.09
CA ALA A 8 0.02 18.41 -11.92
C ALA A 8 0.00 17.06 -11.23
N LEU A 9 1.17 16.58 -10.76
CA LEU A 9 1.26 15.37 -9.97
C LEU A 9 0.65 15.64 -8.59
N GLU A 10 -0.49 15.00 -8.33
CA GLU A 10 -1.20 15.06 -7.06
C GLU A 10 -0.93 13.82 -6.22
N VAL A 11 -0.96 14.00 -4.90
CA VAL A 11 -0.80 12.92 -3.92
C VAL A 11 -1.82 13.07 -2.81
N LEU A 12 -2.20 11.95 -2.18
CA LEU A 12 -2.89 11.95 -0.89
C LEU A 12 -1.85 11.93 0.23
N THR A 13 -2.02 12.82 1.19
CA THR A 13 -1.28 12.78 2.44
C THR A 13 -2.13 12.05 3.49
N PRO A 14 -1.58 11.08 4.22
CA PRO A 14 -2.31 10.42 5.29
C PRO A 14 -2.85 11.40 6.35
N ASP A 15 -4.11 11.22 6.73
CA ASP A 15 -4.86 12.00 7.72
C ASP A 15 -4.65 11.48 9.15
N TRP A 16 -3.41 11.23 9.53
CA TRP A 16 -3.02 10.69 10.83
C TRP A 16 -2.16 11.65 11.65
N ARG A 17 -2.10 11.42 12.97
CA ARG A 17 -1.27 12.22 13.88
C ARG A 17 0.04 11.48 14.17
N VAL A 18 1.08 11.77 13.42
CA VAL A 18 2.42 11.22 13.59
C VAL A 18 3.42 12.30 14.01
N ALA A 19 4.55 11.88 14.59
CA ALA A 19 5.63 12.80 14.95
C ALA A 19 6.16 13.56 13.73
N GLY A 20 6.62 14.79 13.93
CA GLY A 20 7.04 15.70 12.86
C GLY A 20 8.17 15.22 11.97
N GLY A 21 8.89 14.15 12.37
CA GLY A 21 9.93 13.51 11.56
C GLY A 21 9.43 12.44 10.57
N VAL A 22 8.13 12.09 10.58
CA VAL A 22 7.56 11.11 9.65
C VAL A 22 6.93 11.84 8.46
N ARG A 23 7.24 11.38 7.26
CA ARG A 23 6.64 11.82 5.99
C ARG A 23 6.01 10.64 5.28
N ALA A 24 4.84 10.83 4.69
CA ALA A 24 4.16 9.79 3.94
C ALA A 24 3.30 10.39 2.81
N ALA A 25 3.14 9.63 1.73
CA ALA A 25 2.31 10.02 0.60
C ALA A 25 1.75 8.77 -0.12
N PHE A 26 0.61 8.96 -0.77
CA PHE A 26 0.06 7.99 -1.71
C PHE A 26 -0.13 8.69 -3.07
N THR A 27 0.45 8.13 -4.14
CA THR A 27 0.36 8.72 -5.49
C THR A 27 -1.00 8.44 -6.12
N LEU A 28 -1.49 9.38 -6.92
CA LEU A 28 -2.66 9.18 -7.78
C LEU A 28 -2.24 8.71 -9.17
N ARG A 29 -3.22 8.37 -10.05
CA ARG A 29 -2.92 7.89 -11.40
C ARG A 29 -2.48 8.99 -12.37
N GLY A 30 -2.76 10.26 -12.08
CA GLY A 30 -2.49 11.40 -12.96
C GLY A 30 -1.10 12.02 -12.78
N GLY A 31 -0.65 12.81 -13.78
CA GLY A 31 0.60 13.58 -13.70
C GLY A 31 1.85 12.90 -14.26
N GLY A 32 1.70 11.75 -14.91
CA GLY A 32 2.79 11.00 -15.54
C GLY A 32 2.87 11.13 -17.05
N VAL A 33 3.67 10.26 -17.66
CA VAL A 33 3.94 10.20 -19.11
C VAL A 33 3.57 8.88 -19.77
N SER A 34 3.09 7.90 -19.01
CA SER A 34 2.66 6.62 -19.55
C SER A 34 1.43 6.79 -20.43
N ALA A 35 1.37 6.05 -21.53
CA ALA A 35 0.21 5.97 -22.41
C ALA A 35 -0.79 4.91 -21.91
N ALA A 36 -2.03 4.95 -22.43
CA ALA A 36 -3.01 3.92 -22.14
C ALA A 36 -2.48 2.51 -22.45
N PRO A 37 -2.82 1.50 -21.63
CA PRO A 37 -3.74 1.52 -20.47
C PRO A 37 -3.09 1.91 -19.14
N PHE A 38 -1.91 2.52 -19.15
CA PHE A 38 -1.13 2.90 -17.97
C PHE A 38 -1.20 4.41 -17.66
N ASP A 39 -2.10 5.12 -18.30
CA ASP A 39 -2.21 6.59 -18.27
C ASP A 39 -2.63 7.10 -16.88
N SER A 40 -1.79 7.96 -16.32
CA SER A 40 -0.51 8.45 -16.86
C SER A 40 0.68 8.21 -15.92
N LEU A 41 0.50 8.14 -14.58
CA LEU A 41 1.57 8.01 -13.58
C LEU A 41 1.74 6.55 -13.14
N ASN A 42 2.02 5.66 -14.10
CA ASN A 42 2.35 4.28 -13.75
C ASN A 42 3.75 4.19 -13.14
N LEU A 43 3.85 3.55 -11.96
CA LEU A 43 5.09 3.33 -11.23
C LEU A 43 5.53 1.85 -11.26
N GLY A 44 4.69 0.96 -11.79
CA GLY A 44 4.94 -0.48 -11.88
C GLY A 44 5.77 -0.87 -13.10
N ALA A 45 6.99 -1.36 -12.90
CA ALA A 45 7.85 -1.83 -14.00
C ALA A 45 7.41 -3.20 -14.57
N HIS A 46 6.62 -3.98 -13.80
CA HIS A 46 6.23 -5.35 -14.13
C HIS A 46 4.90 -5.47 -14.91
N VAL A 47 4.23 -4.36 -15.21
CA VAL A 47 2.89 -4.38 -15.83
C VAL A 47 2.91 -4.35 -17.36
N GLY A 48 4.11 -4.22 -17.97
CA GLY A 48 4.30 -4.21 -19.43
C GLY A 48 4.18 -2.83 -20.06
N ASP A 49 4.42 -1.77 -19.29
CA ASP A 49 4.61 -0.41 -19.78
C ASP A 49 6.04 -0.19 -20.29
N LYS A 50 6.27 0.91 -21.00
CA LYS A 50 7.61 1.31 -21.48
C LYS A 50 8.50 1.64 -20.27
N ALA A 51 9.66 0.99 -20.16
CA ALA A 51 10.59 1.21 -19.05
C ALA A 51 11.00 2.69 -18.90
N ALA A 52 11.19 3.41 -20.01
CA ALA A 52 11.51 4.84 -19.98
C ALA A 52 10.36 5.70 -19.40
N ALA A 53 9.10 5.33 -19.65
CA ALA A 53 7.95 6.03 -19.08
C ALA A 53 7.86 5.81 -17.57
N VAL A 54 8.07 4.56 -17.11
CA VAL A 54 8.09 4.23 -15.68
C VAL A 54 9.23 4.97 -14.97
N ALA A 55 10.44 4.98 -15.56
CA ALA A 55 11.60 5.69 -15.01
C ALA A 55 11.31 7.20 -14.87
N GLU A 56 10.74 7.83 -15.90
CA GLU A 56 10.35 9.25 -15.86
C GLU A 56 9.27 9.51 -14.81
N ASN A 57 8.27 8.64 -14.68
CA ASN A 57 7.24 8.76 -13.66
C ASN A 57 7.83 8.67 -12.24
N ARG A 58 8.74 7.73 -11.99
CA ARG A 58 9.44 7.60 -10.70
C ARG A 58 10.28 8.83 -10.38
N ARG A 59 10.99 9.37 -11.38
CA ARG A 59 11.74 10.64 -11.26
C ARG A 59 10.82 11.78 -10.84
N ARG A 60 9.64 11.94 -11.49
CA ARG A 60 8.66 12.97 -11.15
C ARG A 60 8.13 12.85 -9.73
N VAL A 61 7.83 11.63 -9.28
CA VAL A 61 7.39 11.37 -7.89
C VAL A 61 8.49 11.79 -6.92
N ARG A 62 9.74 11.40 -7.19
CA ARG A 62 10.88 11.75 -6.35
C ARG A 62 11.05 13.25 -6.23
N GLU A 63 10.99 14.00 -7.33
CA GLU A 63 11.09 15.46 -7.34
C GLU A 63 9.91 16.13 -6.62
N ARG A 64 8.67 15.68 -6.93
CA ARG A 64 7.45 16.26 -6.35
C ARG A 64 7.37 16.11 -4.84
N LEU A 65 7.86 14.98 -4.31
CA LEU A 65 7.86 14.67 -2.88
C LEU A 65 9.18 15.02 -2.19
N GLU A 66 10.17 15.57 -2.94
CA GLU A 66 11.51 15.88 -2.42
C GLU A 66 12.11 14.69 -1.65
N LEU A 67 11.98 13.48 -2.25
CA LEU A 67 12.43 12.27 -1.57
C LEU A 67 13.94 12.30 -1.33
N PRO A 68 14.40 11.96 -0.12
CA PRO A 68 15.82 12.04 0.25
C PRO A 68 16.69 11.02 -0.49
N ALA A 69 16.10 9.92 -0.97
CA ALA A 69 16.77 8.87 -1.73
C ALA A 69 15.81 8.25 -2.75
N GLU A 70 16.35 7.43 -3.66
CA GLU A 70 15.53 6.56 -4.51
C GLU A 70 14.85 5.52 -3.65
N PRO A 71 13.51 5.34 -3.77
CA PRO A 71 12.79 4.30 -3.05
C PRO A 71 13.26 2.89 -3.43
N GLU A 72 13.28 1.97 -2.47
CA GLU A 72 13.52 0.56 -2.75
C GLU A 72 12.26 -0.10 -3.31
N TRP A 73 12.19 -0.24 -4.64
CA TRP A 73 11.06 -0.83 -5.34
C TRP A 73 11.07 -2.36 -5.23
N LEU A 74 10.19 -2.90 -4.40
CA LEU A 74 10.11 -4.34 -4.13
C LEU A 74 9.56 -5.14 -5.32
N GLU A 75 10.00 -6.39 -5.45
CA GLU A 75 9.29 -7.44 -6.17
C GLU A 75 8.22 -8.03 -5.24
N GLN A 76 6.95 -7.57 -5.40
CA GLN A 76 5.83 -7.98 -4.57
C GLN A 76 5.23 -9.28 -5.09
N VAL A 77 5.09 -10.28 -4.21
CA VAL A 77 4.66 -11.66 -4.53
C VAL A 77 3.41 -12.08 -3.76
N HIS A 78 2.74 -11.15 -3.08
CA HIS A 78 1.59 -11.40 -2.20
C HIS A 78 1.91 -12.33 -1.02
N GLY A 79 3.15 -12.30 -0.55
CA GLY A 79 3.66 -13.05 0.59
C GLY A 79 3.64 -12.26 1.89
N THR A 80 4.50 -12.71 2.84
CA THR A 80 4.61 -12.09 4.17
C THR A 80 6.02 -11.61 4.50
N ARG A 81 6.97 -11.76 3.57
CA ARG A 81 8.34 -11.32 3.80
C ARG A 81 8.39 -9.80 3.92
N VAL A 82 9.16 -9.34 4.91
CA VAL A 82 9.41 -7.92 5.20
C VAL A 82 10.87 -7.64 4.91
N ALA A 83 11.16 -6.73 3.98
CA ALA A 83 12.50 -6.21 3.73
C ALA A 83 12.87 -5.21 4.84
N ASP A 84 14.09 -5.32 5.36
CA ASP A 84 14.64 -4.38 6.33
C ASP A 84 15.73 -3.56 5.65
N LEU A 85 15.47 -2.29 5.38
CA LEU A 85 16.43 -1.44 4.66
C LEU A 85 17.69 -1.17 5.49
N ASP A 86 17.64 -1.36 6.79
CA ASP A 86 18.79 -1.15 7.69
C ASP A 86 19.62 -2.42 7.90
N GLY A 87 19.09 -3.56 7.43
CA GLY A 87 19.76 -4.86 7.50
C GLY A 87 20.90 -5.03 6.47
N PRO A 88 21.75 -6.04 6.67
CA PRO A 88 22.83 -6.32 5.73
C PRO A 88 22.33 -6.89 4.39
N GLY A 89 22.86 -6.37 3.29
CA GLY A 89 22.81 -6.92 1.93
C GLY A 89 21.48 -7.49 1.45
N GLU A 90 21.29 -8.80 1.56
CA GLU A 90 20.12 -9.51 1.03
C GLU A 90 18.84 -9.30 1.85
N GLU A 91 18.90 -8.88 3.10
CA GLU A 91 17.71 -8.59 3.90
C GLU A 91 16.93 -7.40 3.36
N ALA A 92 17.62 -6.44 2.75
CA ALA A 92 17.01 -5.28 2.09
C ALA A 92 16.49 -5.60 0.67
N ARG A 93 16.86 -6.73 0.08
CA ARG A 93 16.61 -7.06 -1.33
C ARG A 93 15.81 -8.36 -1.49
N GLY A 94 15.35 -8.62 -2.72
CA GLY A 94 14.57 -9.80 -3.09
C GLY A 94 13.07 -9.63 -2.90
N PRO A 95 12.28 -10.67 -3.28
CA PRO A 95 10.82 -10.60 -3.24
C PRO A 95 10.32 -10.34 -1.82
N ALA A 96 9.51 -9.30 -1.64
CA ALA A 96 8.91 -8.94 -0.35
C ALA A 96 7.62 -8.12 -0.55
N ASP A 97 6.72 -8.22 0.42
CA ASP A 97 5.44 -7.50 0.40
C ASP A 97 5.33 -6.43 1.50
N ALA A 98 6.38 -6.24 2.27
CA ALA A 98 6.50 -5.14 3.20
C ALA A 98 7.96 -4.68 3.29
N VAL A 99 8.15 -3.44 3.72
CA VAL A 99 9.48 -2.85 3.90
C VAL A 99 9.45 -1.88 5.07
N LEU A 100 10.55 -1.84 5.82
CA LEU A 100 10.72 -0.98 6.98
C LEU A 100 12.10 -0.30 6.99
N THR A 101 12.18 0.78 7.76
CA THR A 101 13.44 1.44 8.13
C THR A 101 13.33 2.15 9.48
N ARG A 102 14.46 2.26 10.17
CA ARG A 102 14.68 3.07 11.37
C ARG A 102 15.68 4.19 11.10
N THR A 103 16.15 4.25 9.85
CA THR A 103 17.19 5.19 9.41
C THR A 103 16.57 6.33 8.62
N ARG A 104 16.91 7.58 8.99
CA ARG A 104 16.51 8.77 8.22
C ARG A 104 17.06 8.73 6.80
N GLY A 105 16.32 9.31 5.88
CA GLY A 105 16.73 9.41 4.49
C GLY A 105 16.50 8.15 3.65
N ARG A 106 15.97 7.07 4.22
CA ARG A 106 15.53 5.88 3.47
C ARG A 106 14.04 5.92 3.21
N VAL A 107 13.63 5.50 2.02
CA VAL A 107 12.22 5.58 1.57
C VAL A 107 11.64 4.18 1.39
N CYS A 108 10.67 3.85 2.21
CA CYS A 108 9.87 2.62 2.10
C CYS A 108 8.75 2.83 1.08
N VAL A 109 8.52 1.86 0.17
CA VAL A 109 7.48 1.96 -0.85
C VAL A 109 6.87 0.60 -1.16
N VAL A 110 5.55 0.56 -1.37
CA VAL A 110 4.84 -0.54 -2.02
C VAL A 110 3.96 -0.02 -3.15
N GLN A 111 3.68 -0.88 -4.13
CA GLN A 111 2.90 -0.56 -5.31
C GLN A 111 1.55 -1.27 -5.24
N VAL A 112 0.48 -0.58 -5.62
CA VAL A 112 -0.88 -1.12 -5.55
C VAL A 112 -1.73 -0.71 -6.76
N ALA A 113 -2.69 -1.57 -7.09
CA ALA A 113 -3.90 -1.29 -7.84
C ALA A 113 -4.95 -2.28 -7.30
N ASP A 114 -5.75 -1.83 -6.34
CA ASP A 114 -6.76 -2.52 -5.55
C ASP A 114 -6.29 -3.15 -4.22
N CYS A 115 -5.10 -3.75 -4.14
CA CYS A 115 -4.60 -4.28 -2.87
C CYS A 115 -4.44 -3.14 -1.84
N LEU A 116 -4.65 -3.45 -0.56
CA LEU A 116 -4.58 -2.49 0.53
C LEU A 116 -3.13 -2.19 0.92
N PRO A 117 -2.63 -0.95 0.79
CA PRO A 117 -1.37 -0.56 1.41
C PRO A 117 -1.62 -0.13 2.86
N VAL A 118 -0.77 -0.59 3.78
CA VAL A 118 -0.83 -0.22 5.19
C VAL A 118 0.49 0.43 5.58
N LEU A 119 0.44 1.71 5.96
CA LEU A 119 1.58 2.45 6.48
C LEU A 119 1.61 2.31 8.01
N PHE A 120 2.82 2.20 8.55
CA PHE A 120 3.09 2.15 9.98
C PHE A 120 4.10 3.22 10.36
N ALA A 121 3.87 3.90 11.46
CA ALA A 121 4.82 4.82 12.07
C ALA A 121 4.88 4.60 13.59
N ALA A 122 6.08 4.57 14.14
CA ALA A 122 6.27 4.69 15.58
C ALA A 122 5.94 6.13 16.03
N ARG A 123 5.25 6.27 17.17
CA ARG A 123 4.82 7.59 17.71
C ARG A 123 5.99 8.53 17.96
N ASP A 124 7.16 8.00 18.28
CA ASP A 124 8.39 8.73 18.52
C ASP A 124 9.25 8.95 17.26
N ALA A 125 8.74 8.58 16.08
CA ALA A 125 9.45 8.58 14.81
C ALA A 125 10.72 7.73 14.80
N SER A 126 10.82 6.69 15.62
CA SER A 126 11.98 5.79 15.64
C SER A 126 11.98 4.77 14.51
N ALA A 127 10.82 4.47 13.93
CA ALA A 127 10.68 3.49 12.85
C ALA A 127 9.45 3.76 11.98
N VAL A 128 9.55 3.39 10.71
CA VAL A 128 8.43 3.41 9.76
C VAL A 128 8.42 2.14 8.91
N ALA A 129 7.23 1.75 8.43
CA ALA A 129 7.08 0.64 7.51
C ALA A 129 5.89 0.85 6.57
N VAL A 130 5.88 0.11 5.47
CA VAL A 130 4.71 -0.05 4.61
C VAL A 130 4.54 -1.51 4.22
N ALA A 131 3.29 -2.01 4.25
CA ALA A 131 2.94 -3.36 3.84
C ALA A 131 1.95 -3.34 2.67
N HIS A 132 2.18 -4.23 1.70
CA HIS A 132 1.25 -4.57 0.64
C HIS A 132 0.33 -5.68 1.13
N ALA A 133 -0.85 -5.32 1.61
CA ALA A 133 -1.84 -6.23 2.15
C ALA A 133 -2.91 -6.59 1.10
N GLY A 134 -2.50 -7.23 -0.01
CA GLY A 134 -3.41 -7.99 -0.85
C GLY A 134 -4.02 -9.14 -0.04
N TRP A 135 -5.19 -9.67 -0.43
CA TRP A 135 -5.89 -10.65 0.39
C TRP A 135 -5.04 -11.88 0.80
N ARG A 136 -4.15 -12.35 -0.10
CA ARG A 136 -3.26 -13.49 0.20
C ARG A 136 -2.26 -13.17 1.31
N GLY A 137 -1.52 -12.07 1.15
CA GLY A 137 -0.56 -11.59 2.14
C GLY A 137 -1.25 -11.23 3.46
N LEU A 138 -2.41 -10.58 3.40
CA LEU A 138 -3.21 -10.23 4.57
C LEU A 138 -3.66 -11.51 5.30
N ALA A 139 -4.24 -12.49 4.61
CA ALA A 139 -4.64 -13.76 5.21
C ALA A 139 -3.44 -14.53 5.78
N ALA A 140 -2.30 -14.51 5.09
CA ALA A 140 -1.07 -15.17 5.54
C ALA A 140 -0.37 -14.49 6.72
N GLY A 141 -0.64 -13.20 7.01
CA GLY A 141 -0.10 -12.48 8.17
C GLY A 141 1.00 -11.47 7.85
N VAL A 142 0.91 -10.77 6.71
CA VAL A 142 1.90 -9.73 6.35
C VAL A 142 1.93 -8.57 7.34
N LEU A 143 0.79 -8.22 7.96
CA LEU A 143 0.74 -7.15 8.95
C LEU A 143 1.43 -7.57 10.25
N GLU A 144 1.16 -8.79 10.70
CA GLU A 144 1.80 -9.39 11.89
C GLU A 144 3.32 -9.48 11.71
N ALA A 145 3.77 -9.94 10.54
CA ALA A 145 5.18 -10.03 10.19
C ALA A 145 5.84 -8.63 10.18
N THR A 146 5.14 -7.62 9.64
CA THR A 146 5.63 -6.23 9.60
C THR A 146 5.79 -5.67 11.00
N VAL A 147 4.77 -5.81 11.85
CA VAL A 147 4.79 -5.32 13.25
C VAL A 147 5.89 -6.01 14.05
N ALA A 148 6.01 -7.33 13.93
CA ALA A 148 7.07 -8.09 14.61
C ALA A 148 8.47 -7.64 14.18
N LYS A 149 8.71 -7.42 12.89
CA LYS A 149 10.02 -7.01 12.37
C LYS A 149 10.37 -5.55 12.67
N LEU A 150 9.38 -4.67 12.84
CA LEU A 150 9.60 -3.29 13.31
C LEU A 150 10.30 -3.26 14.67
N GLY A 151 10.02 -4.23 15.54
CA GLY A 151 10.64 -4.31 16.86
C GLY A 151 10.22 -3.20 17.83
N VAL A 152 9.11 -2.53 17.53
CA VAL A 152 8.50 -1.48 18.36
C VAL A 152 7.23 -2.05 19.01
N ALA A 153 6.95 -1.69 20.25
CA ALA A 153 5.72 -2.12 20.92
C ALA A 153 4.48 -1.72 20.10
N ALA A 154 3.58 -2.65 19.84
CA ALA A 154 2.43 -2.42 18.97
C ALA A 154 1.56 -1.23 19.41
N GLY A 155 1.36 -1.03 20.72
CA GLY A 155 0.65 0.13 21.26
C GLY A 155 1.33 1.49 21.03
N SER A 156 2.62 1.47 20.61
CA SER A 156 3.36 2.68 20.21
C SER A 156 3.33 2.92 18.70
N LEU A 157 2.63 2.06 17.93
CA LEU A 157 2.46 2.24 16.49
C LEU A 157 1.14 2.94 16.16
N ILE A 158 1.19 3.70 15.08
CA ILE A 158 0.04 4.28 14.40
C ILE A 158 -0.01 3.66 13.01
N ALA A 159 -1.20 3.27 12.54
CA ALA A 159 -1.39 2.72 11.20
C ALA A 159 -2.29 3.61 10.34
N TRP A 160 -2.02 3.63 9.03
CA TRP A 160 -2.91 4.25 8.05
C TRP A 160 -3.21 3.28 6.92
N LEU A 161 -4.50 3.10 6.65
CA LEU A 161 -5.00 2.26 5.57
C LEU A 161 -5.17 3.13 4.31
N GLY A 162 -4.37 2.88 3.29
CA GLY A 162 -4.45 3.63 2.05
C GLY A 162 -5.62 3.23 1.15
N PRO A 163 -5.74 3.88 -0.03
CA PRO A 163 -6.73 3.53 -1.03
C PRO A 163 -6.61 2.07 -1.48
N ALA A 164 -7.74 1.37 -1.48
CA ALA A 164 -7.88 -0.02 -1.89
C ALA A 164 -9.24 -0.26 -2.54
N ILE A 165 -9.48 -1.43 -3.09
CA ILE A 165 -10.81 -1.82 -3.54
C ILE A 165 -11.74 -1.99 -2.34
N SER A 166 -12.91 -1.34 -2.35
CA SER A 166 -13.88 -1.44 -1.26
C SER A 166 -14.70 -2.72 -1.35
N ALA A 167 -15.32 -3.12 -0.24
CA ALA A 167 -16.21 -4.28 -0.16
C ALA A 167 -17.27 -4.31 -1.27
N ARG A 168 -17.84 -3.14 -1.62
CA ARG A 168 -18.85 -3.05 -2.68
C ARG A 168 -18.40 -3.59 -4.04
N HIS A 169 -17.09 -3.57 -4.32
CA HIS A 169 -16.53 -3.93 -5.62
C HIS A 169 -15.56 -5.12 -5.55
N PHE A 170 -15.28 -5.63 -4.35
CA PHE A 170 -14.35 -6.73 -4.16
C PHE A 170 -15.10 -8.04 -3.95
N GLU A 171 -15.63 -8.58 -5.05
CA GLU A 171 -16.19 -9.93 -5.09
C GLU A 171 -15.07 -10.97 -5.05
N VAL A 172 -15.24 -11.98 -4.19
CA VAL A 172 -14.29 -13.08 -3.97
C VAL A 172 -15.02 -14.42 -3.88
N GLY A 173 -14.28 -15.53 -4.03
CA GLY A 173 -14.79 -16.88 -3.86
C GLY A 173 -14.79 -17.33 -2.40
N GLU A 174 -15.30 -18.57 -2.19
CA GLU A 174 -15.34 -19.20 -0.87
C GLU A 174 -13.94 -19.38 -0.28
N GLU A 175 -12.95 -19.67 -1.11
CA GLU A 175 -11.55 -19.86 -0.70
C GLU A 175 -10.94 -18.66 0.03
N VAL A 176 -11.40 -17.44 -0.30
CA VAL A 176 -10.95 -16.22 0.39
C VAL A 176 -11.61 -16.11 1.76
N HIS A 177 -12.90 -16.36 1.83
CA HIS A 177 -13.66 -16.35 3.08
C HIS A 177 -13.09 -17.37 4.07
N GLU A 178 -12.94 -18.63 3.66
CA GLU A 178 -12.37 -19.71 4.47
C GLU A 178 -10.95 -19.39 4.96
N ALA A 179 -10.09 -18.81 4.11
CA ALA A 179 -8.72 -18.46 4.47
C ALA A 179 -8.63 -17.47 5.64
N PHE A 180 -9.59 -16.55 5.76
CA PHE A 180 -9.66 -15.63 6.88
C PHE A 180 -10.30 -16.24 8.13
N LEU A 181 -11.38 -17.01 7.97
CA LEU A 181 -12.09 -17.67 9.09
C LEU A 181 -11.23 -18.72 9.78
N ALA A 182 -10.36 -19.41 9.05
CA ALA A 182 -9.42 -20.39 9.62
C ALA A 182 -8.52 -19.80 10.72
N ARG A 183 -8.25 -18.48 10.69
CA ARG A 183 -7.42 -17.79 11.69
C ARG A 183 -8.20 -16.92 12.66
N ASP A 184 -9.31 -16.37 12.24
CA ASP A 184 -10.17 -15.48 13.03
C ASP A 184 -11.64 -15.71 12.64
N PRO A 185 -12.41 -16.50 13.41
CA PRO A 185 -13.84 -16.68 13.14
C PRO A 185 -14.62 -15.36 13.10
N GLY A 186 -14.18 -14.34 13.82
CA GLY A 186 -14.81 -13.02 13.79
C GLY A 186 -14.54 -12.23 12.48
N ALA A 187 -13.67 -12.72 11.60
CA ALA A 187 -13.45 -12.14 10.28
C ALA A 187 -14.70 -12.25 9.38
N ASP A 188 -15.65 -13.11 9.70
CA ASP A 188 -16.94 -13.24 8.99
C ASP A 188 -17.66 -11.89 8.85
N ALA A 189 -17.53 -11.01 9.82
CA ALA A 189 -18.10 -9.66 9.78
C ALA A 189 -17.60 -8.79 8.61
N ALA A 190 -16.47 -9.16 7.97
CA ALA A 190 -15.93 -8.46 6.81
C ALA A 190 -16.44 -9.02 5.48
N PHE A 191 -17.36 -9.98 5.51
CA PHE A 191 -17.89 -10.63 4.32
C PHE A 191 -19.42 -10.50 4.29
N THR A 192 -19.93 -10.27 3.08
CA THR A 192 -21.38 -10.23 2.83
C THR A 192 -21.70 -11.01 1.58
N ARG A 193 -22.68 -11.91 1.63
CA ARG A 193 -23.15 -12.65 0.45
C ARG A 193 -23.85 -11.70 -0.53
N ASN A 194 -23.47 -11.79 -1.79
CA ASN A 194 -24.17 -11.09 -2.87
C ASN A 194 -25.26 -11.99 -3.50
N PRO A 195 -26.13 -11.44 -4.38
CA PRO A 195 -27.21 -12.20 -5.02
C PRO A 195 -26.73 -13.39 -5.88
N GLN A 196 -25.45 -13.41 -6.30
CA GLN A 196 -24.83 -14.48 -7.07
C GLN A 196 -24.17 -15.55 -6.16
N ALA A 197 -24.50 -15.55 -4.87
CA ALA A 197 -23.91 -16.43 -3.84
C ALA A 197 -22.37 -16.33 -3.74
N ARG A 198 -21.77 -15.21 -4.20
CA ARG A 198 -20.37 -14.87 -3.98
C ARG A 198 -20.23 -14.00 -2.73
N TRP A 199 -19.00 -13.79 -2.29
CA TRP A 199 -18.71 -12.92 -1.16
C TRP A 199 -18.24 -11.54 -1.61
N GLN A 200 -18.77 -10.50 -0.97
CA GLN A 200 -18.18 -9.17 -0.99
C GLN A 200 -17.24 -9.06 0.23
N CYS A 201 -15.97 -8.73 0.01
CA CYS A 201 -14.94 -8.73 1.05
C CYS A 201 -14.43 -7.32 1.37
N ASP A 202 -14.42 -6.98 2.66
CA ASP A 202 -13.87 -5.71 3.18
C ASP A 202 -12.43 -5.89 3.67
N LEU A 203 -11.45 -5.59 2.80
CA LEU A 203 -10.02 -5.65 3.15
C LEU A 203 -9.65 -4.69 4.28
N ALA A 204 -10.27 -3.51 4.32
CA ALA A 204 -9.97 -2.52 5.34
C ALA A 204 -10.45 -3.00 6.72
N LEU A 205 -11.63 -3.60 6.80
CA LEU A 205 -12.14 -4.17 8.05
C LEU A 205 -11.29 -5.37 8.50
N LEU A 206 -10.89 -6.25 7.59
CA LEU A 206 -9.98 -7.36 7.90
C LEU A 206 -8.64 -6.86 8.45
N ALA A 207 -8.05 -5.85 7.81
CA ALA A 207 -6.80 -5.25 8.29
C ALA A 207 -6.98 -4.60 9.67
N ARG A 208 -8.06 -3.84 9.90
CA ARG A 208 -8.37 -3.24 11.21
C ARG A 208 -8.47 -4.29 12.30
N ARG A 209 -9.18 -5.39 12.06
CA ARG A 209 -9.31 -6.49 13.02
C ARG A 209 -7.94 -7.05 13.43
N ARG A 210 -7.07 -7.33 12.44
CA ARG A 210 -5.72 -7.85 12.69
C ARG A 210 -4.85 -6.86 13.46
N LEU A 211 -4.86 -5.59 13.05
CA LEU A 211 -4.10 -4.54 13.74
C LEU A 211 -4.58 -4.36 15.17
N PHE A 212 -5.89 -4.42 15.39
CA PHE A 212 -6.48 -4.31 16.73
C PHE A 212 -6.08 -5.51 17.62
N ALA A 213 -6.09 -6.71 17.07
CA ALA A 213 -5.64 -7.92 17.78
C ALA A 213 -4.14 -7.88 18.15
N LEU A 214 -3.33 -7.14 17.38
CA LEU A 214 -1.92 -6.87 17.70
C LEU A 214 -1.73 -5.78 18.76
N GLY A 215 -2.79 -5.04 19.13
CA GLY A 215 -2.73 -3.94 20.09
C GLY A 215 -2.50 -2.56 19.45
N ILE A 216 -2.62 -2.43 18.11
CA ILE A 216 -2.60 -1.13 17.42
C ILE A 216 -4.01 -0.57 17.41
N THR A 217 -4.27 0.45 18.20
CA THR A 217 -5.61 1.04 18.38
C THR A 217 -5.83 2.31 17.56
N GLU A 218 -4.76 2.99 17.16
CA GLU A 218 -4.82 4.19 16.34
C GLU A 218 -4.64 3.84 14.87
N ILE A 219 -5.78 3.74 14.15
CA ILE A 219 -5.85 3.30 12.76
C ILE A 219 -6.69 4.31 11.97
N ALA A 220 -6.03 5.10 11.12
CA ALA A 220 -6.67 6.09 10.24
C ALA A 220 -6.88 5.53 8.81
N GLY A 221 -7.55 6.31 7.95
CA GLY A 221 -7.73 5.98 6.53
C GLY A 221 -8.76 4.89 6.25
N GLY A 222 -8.64 4.22 5.09
CA GLY A 222 -9.52 3.12 4.64
C GLY A 222 -10.84 3.58 4.00
N GLY A 223 -10.99 4.87 3.67
CA GLY A 223 -12.23 5.44 3.13
C GLY A 223 -12.28 5.59 1.59
N TRP A 224 -11.21 5.21 0.85
CA TRP A 224 -11.16 5.33 -0.60
C TRP A 224 -11.37 4.01 -1.32
N CYS A 225 -12.05 4.07 -2.48
CA CYS A 225 -12.24 2.90 -3.34
C CYS A 225 -11.54 3.11 -4.70
N THR A 226 -10.52 2.31 -4.97
CA THR A 226 -9.76 2.38 -6.22
C THR A 226 -10.59 2.03 -7.45
N TYR A 227 -11.55 1.09 -7.30
CA TYR A 227 -12.46 0.70 -8.37
C TYR A 227 -13.47 1.81 -8.71
N ALA A 228 -14.07 2.44 -7.71
CA ALA A 228 -15.15 3.41 -7.92
C ALA A 228 -14.64 4.75 -8.45
N ASP A 229 -13.43 5.17 -8.08
CA ASP A 229 -12.86 6.45 -8.45
C ASP A 229 -11.79 6.29 -9.54
N ALA A 230 -12.26 6.09 -10.76
CA ALA A 230 -11.41 5.90 -11.94
C ALA A 230 -10.59 7.15 -12.31
N ALA A 231 -11.03 8.33 -11.90
CA ALA A 231 -10.31 9.56 -12.17
C ALA A 231 -9.00 9.67 -11.37
N ARG A 232 -8.99 9.15 -10.13
CA ARG A 232 -7.84 9.25 -9.22
C ARG A 232 -7.01 7.98 -9.14
N PHE A 233 -7.58 6.79 -9.38
CA PHE A 233 -6.92 5.53 -9.09
C PHE A 233 -6.89 4.55 -10.26
N PHE A 234 -5.79 3.84 -10.40
CA PHE A 234 -5.74 2.58 -11.15
C PHE A 234 -6.48 1.50 -10.38
N SER A 235 -7.18 0.61 -11.10
CA SER A 235 -7.82 -0.56 -10.52
C SER A 235 -7.65 -1.76 -11.44
N PHE A 236 -6.99 -2.80 -10.96
CA PHE A 236 -6.80 -4.04 -11.70
C PHE A 236 -8.14 -4.76 -11.91
N ARG A 237 -9.02 -4.75 -10.92
CA ARG A 237 -10.35 -5.38 -11.00
C ARG A 237 -11.25 -4.71 -12.03
N ARG A 238 -11.15 -3.38 -12.21
CA ARG A 238 -11.93 -2.63 -13.20
C ARG A 238 -11.33 -2.74 -14.58
N ASP A 239 -10.02 -2.56 -14.71
CA ASP A 239 -9.34 -2.27 -15.98
C ASP A 239 -8.53 -3.48 -16.51
N GLY A 240 -8.29 -4.52 -15.68
CA GLY A 240 -7.39 -5.62 -16.00
C GLY A 240 -5.95 -5.12 -16.09
N ARG A 241 -5.46 -4.84 -17.28
CA ARG A 241 -4.12 -4.29 -17.50
C ARG A 241 -4.10 -2.79 -17.21
N CYS A 242 -3.41 -2.37 -16.17
CA CYS A 242 -3.34 -0.96 -15.75
C CYS A 242 -2.03 -0.64 -15.02
N GLY A 243 -1.82 0.65 -14.74
CA GLY A 243 -0.68 1.13 -13.96
C GLY A 243 -0.73 0.73 -12.48
N ARG A 244 0.31 1.11 -11.75
CA ARG A 244 0.39 0.96 -10.28
C ARG A 244 0.62 2.32 -9.64
N MET A 245 -0.12 2.59 -8.56
CA MET A 245 0.13 3.68 -7.62
C MET A 245 1.15 3.22 -6.58
N ALA A 246 1.72 4.16 -5.83
CA ALA A 246 2.65 3.89 -4.75
C ALA A 246 2.18 4.48 -3.42
N ALA A 247 2.34 3.72 -2.33
CA ALA A 247 2.29 4.20 -0.97
C ALA A 247 3.73 4.31 -0.45
N LEU A 248 4.13 5.50 -0.01
CA LEU A 248 5.50 5.80 0.41
C LEU A 248 5.51 6.33 1.84
N ILE A 249 6.55 5.97 2.60
CA ILE A 249 6.79 6.50 3.95
C ILE A 249 8.30 6.56 4.23
N TRP A 250 8.73 7.61 4.94
CA TRP A 250 10.14 7.80 5.31
C TRP A 250 10.30 8.65 6.57
N LEU A 251 11.47 8.57 7.16
CA LEU A 251 11.92 9.45 8.22
C LEU A 251 12.70 10.63 7.60
N ALA A 252 12.27 11.88 7.88
CA ALA A 252 12.86 13.11 7.37
C ALA A 252 13.99 13.61 8.28
#